data_4bb00a3007f62ebb3473479f3eea93ae
#
_entry.id   4bb00a3007f62ebb3473479f3eea93ae
#
_cell.length_a   1.000
_cell.length_b   1.000
_cell.length_c   1.000
_cell.angle_alpha   90.00
_cell.angle_beta   90.00
_cell.angle_gamma   90.00
#
_symmetry.space_group_name_H-M   'P 1'
#
loop_
_entity.id
_entity.type
_entity.pdbx_description
1 polymer ?
#
loop_
_entity_poly.entity_id
_entity_poly.type
_entity_poly.pdbx_seq_one_letter_code
_entity_poly.pdbx_strand_id
1 'polypeptide(L)'
;QMLEDQTGYIQVTQFELVTGDQFKEAVDSLNKQGMERLIIDLRDNPGGILDAVVEMAAYILPEDQLEGTIVATSNKNGKGDRYYSQDGKIRFESDLGLPDPRYPKKDEHELNIPIVVLINGNSASASEVLAGALRDYGRAKLVGTTSFGKGIVQSLVQLEDGSAVKMTVSHYYTPGGVDLHMKGLEPDVEVMLEVPEDLKGAFEIPIERDNQVQKALEVLNEESKTTNQ
;
A
#
# COMPACT_ATOMS: atom_id res chain seq x y z
N GLN A 1 -14.86 4.09 -7.55
CA GLN A 1 -15.93 3.88 -8.55
C GLN A 1 -15.81 2.54 -9.24
N MET A 2 -16.90 2.06 -9.83
CA MET A 2 -16.91 0.86 -10.67
C MET A 2 -16.51 1.26 -12.11
N LEU A 3 -15.54 0.56 -12.68
CA LEU A 3 -15.16 0.63 -14.09
C LEU A 3 -15.86 -0.47 -14.91
N GLU A 4 -15.52 -0.56 -16.20
CA GLU A 4 -15.95 -1.66 -17.05
C GLU A 4 -15.45 -3.01 -16.53
N ASP A 5 -16.03 -4.11 -16.98
CA ASP A 5 -15.66 -5.49 -16.63
C ASP A 5 -15.61 -5.76 -15.11
N GLN A 6 -16.53 -5.16 -14.33
CA GLN A 6 -16.66 -5.37 -12.88
C GLN A 6 -15.37 -5.07 -12.11
N THR A 7 -14.57 -4.14 -12.60
CA THR A 7 -13.33 -3.70 -11.94
C THR A 7 -13.62 -2.50 -11.05
N GLY A 8 -13.39 -2.64 -9.75
CA GLY A 8 -13.38 -1.52 -8.81
C GLY A 8 -12.12 -0.67 -8.99
N TYR A 9 -12.26 0.64 -8.86
CA TYR A 9 -11.14 1.59 -8.81
C TYR A 9 -11.24 2.42 -7.54
N ILE A 10 -10.19 2.38 -6.73
CA ILE A 10 -10.06 3.15 -5.50
C ILE A 10 -8.75 3.94 -5.55
N GLN A 11 -8.85 5.27 -5.59
CA GLN A 11 -7.70 6.14 -5.43
C GLN A 11 -7.51 6.51 -3.95
N VAL A 12 -6.31 6.31 -3.44
CA VAL A 12 -5.91 6.71 -2.09
C VAL A 12 -4.88 7.83 -2.23
N THR A 13 -5.29 9.06 -1.93
CA THR A 13 -4.45 10.25 -2.12
C THR A 13 -3.49 10.51 -0.96
N GLN A 14 -3.85 10.04 0.25
CA GLN A 14 -3.04 10.15 1.46
C GLN A 14 -3.53 9.15 2.51
N PHE A 15 -2.66 8.74 3.43
CA PHE A 15 -3.04 7.87 4.54
C PHE A 15 -3.29 8.68 5.81
N GLU A 16 -4.56 8.83 6.16
CA GLU A 16 -5.06 9.47 7.37
C GLU A 16 -5.67 8.43 8.32
N LEU A 17 -5.98 8.77 9.56
CA LEU A 17 -6.56 7.85 10.55
C LEU A 17 -7.88 7.18 10.09
N VAL A 18 -8.62 7.85 9.23
CA VAL A 18 -9.91 7.36 8.71
C VAL A 18 -9.78 6.55 7.42
N THR A 19 -8.58 6.50 6.82
CA THR A 19 -8.41 5.92 5.48
C THR A 19 -8.70 4.41 5.46
N GLY A 20 -8.34 3.69 6.53
CA GLY A 20 -8.66 2.26 6.65
C GLY A 20 -10.16 1.99 6.61
N ASP A 21 -10.94 2.74 7.37
CA ASP A 21 -12.40 2.61 7.38
C ASP A 21 -13.02 3.03 6.05
N GLN A 22 -12.58 4.15 5.47
CA GLN A 22 -13.05 4.61 4.16
C GLN A 22 -12.75 3.60 3.05
N PHE A 23 -11.61 2.94 3.10
CA PHE A 23 -11.25 1.89 2.14
C PHE A 23 -12.21 0.69 2.25
N LYS A 24 -12.48 0.21 3.47
CA LYS A 24 -13.45 -0.87 3.72
C LYS A 24 -14.84 -0.52 3.22
N GLU A 25 -15.33 0.68 3.53
CA GLU A 25 -16.62 1.17 3.03
C GLU A 25 -16.68 1.23 1.51
N ALA A 26 -15.59 1.67 0.86
CA ALA A 26 -15.49 1.72 -0.59
C ALA A 26 -15.52 0.31 -1.20
N VAL A 27 -14.76 -0.65 -0.63
CA VAL A 27 -14.78 -2.06 -1.05
C VAL A 27 -16.17 -2.67 -0.88
N ASP A 28 -16.82 -2.46 0.26
CA ASP A 28 -18.18 -2.94 0.51
C ASP A 28 -19.20 -2.38 -0.50
N SER A 29 -19.05 -1.10 -0.84
CA SER A 29 -19.91 -0.46 -1.85
C SER A 29 -19.69 -1.04 -3.24
N LEU A 30 -18.44 -1.32 -3.61
CA LEU A 30 -18.09 -1.93 -4.90
C LEU A 30 -18.51 -3.40 -4.96
N ASN A 31 -18.36 -4.16 -3.87
CA ASN A 31 -18.84 -5.54 -3.77
C ASN A 31 -20.36 -5.64 -3.99
N LYS A 32 -21.14 -4.71 -3.42
CA LYS A 32 -22.60 -4.63 -3.66
C LYS A 32 -22.95 -4.35 -5.12
N GLN A 33 -22.03 -3.76 -5.90
CA GLN A 33 -22.17 -3.51 -7.33
C GLN A 33 -21.63 -4.67 -8.18
N GLY A 34 -21.11 -5.75 -7.56
CA GLY A 34 -20.59 -6.93 -8.25
C GLY A 34 -19.12 -6.80 -8.65
N MET A 35 -18.31 -6.15 -7.84
CA MET A 35 -16.85 -6.07 -8.07
C MET A 35 -16.21 -7.47 -8.06
N GLU A 36 -15.43 -7.77 -9.08
CA GLU A 36 -14.68 -9.02 -9.21
C GLU A 36 -13.16 -8.80 -9.22
N ARG A 37 -12.70 -7.57 -9.43
CA ARG A 37 -11.30 -7.17 -9.51
C ARG A 37 -11.12 -5.75 -8.97
N LEU A 38 -9.90 -5.40 -8.54
CA LEU A 38 -9.66 -4.09 -7.92
C LEU A 38 -8.37 -3.44 -8.46
N ILE A 39 -8.45 -2.16 -8.78
CA ILE A 39 -7.30 -1.27 -8.95
C ILE A 39 -7.22 -0.35 -7.73
N ILE A 40 -6.06 -0.37 -7.05
CA ILE A 40 -5.73 0.58 -5.99
C ILE A 40 -4.74 1.58 -6.57
N ASP A 41 -5.12 2.84 -6.68
CA ASP A 41 -4.24 3.89 -7.21
C ASP A 41 -3.56 4.64 -6.07
N LEU A 42 -2.24 4.45 -5.97
CA LEU A 42 -1.35 5.12 -5.02
C LEU A 42 -0.44 6.14 -5.70
N ARG A 43 -0.66 6.47 -6.96
CA ARG A 43 0.11 7.51 -7.65
C ARG A 43 -0.08 8.85 -6.93
N ASP A 44 1.00 9.60 -6.84
CA ASP A 44 1.06 10.91 -6.16
C ASP A 44 0.67 10.89 -4.68
N ASN A 45 0.60 9.71 -4.05
CA ASN A 45 0.35 9.57 -2.63
C ASN A 45 1.67 9.62 -1.84
N PRO A 46 1.96 10.68 -1.07
CA PRO A 46 3.22 10.84 -0.35
C PRO A 46 3.34 9.94 0.89
N GLY A 47 2.32 9.12 1.17
CA GLY A 47 2.22 8.29 2.35
C GLY A 47 1.31 8.90 3.42
N GLY A 48 1.66 8.74 4.69
CA GLY A 48 0.89 9.22 5.83
C GLY A 48 1.01 8.30 7.03
N ILE A 49 -0.11 8.03 7.69
CA ILE A 49 -0.17 7.28 8.94
C ILE A 49 -0.01 5.78 8.69
N LEU A 50 0.98 5.18 9.36
CA LEU A 50 1.29 3.76 9.21
C LEU A 50 0.14 2.85 9.63
N ASP A 51 -0.61 3.22 10.68
CA ASP A 51 -1.74 2.40 11.14
C ASP A 51 -2.82 2.23 10.09
N ALA A 52 -3.11 3.26 9.33
CA ALA A 52 -4.08 3.18 8.22
C ALA A 52 -3.63 2.17 7.16
N VAL A 53 -2.32 2.14 6.86
CA VAL A 53 -1.75 1.14 5.96
C VAL A 53 -1.82 -0.27 6.52
N VAL A 54 -1.50 -0.43 7.81
CA VAL A 54 -1.56 -1.73 8.48
C VAL A 54 -3.00 -2.26 8.47
N GLU A 55 -3.99 -1.42 8.71
CA GLU A 55 -5.41 -1.79 8.65
C GLU A 55 -5.88 -2.17 7.24
N MET A 56 -5.45 -1.41 6.21
CA MET A 56 -5.75 -1.74 4.82
C MET A 56 -5.07 -3.04 4.38
N ALA A 57 -3.80 -3.21 4.73
CA ALA A 57 -3.05 -4.41 4.39
C ALA A 57 -3.65 -5.65 5.06
N ALA A 58 -3.96 -5.58 6.36
CA ALA A 58 -4.59 -6.67 7.10
C ALA A 58 -5.94 -7.07 6.50
N TYR A 59 -6.71 -6.11 5.98
CA TYR A 59 -7.98 -6.38 5.31
C TYR A 59 -7.83 -7.15 3.99
N ILE A 60 -6.64 -7.14 3.37
CA ILE A 60 -6.38 -7.75 2.06
C ILE A 60 -5.54 -9.03 2.18
N LEU A 61 -4.59 -9.05 3.12
CA LEU A 61 -3.54 -10.06 3.18
C LEU A 61 -3.98 -11.32 3.94
N PRO A 62 -3.57 -12.53 3.46
CA PRO A 62 -3.76 -13.77 4.21
C PRO A 62 -2.80 -13.83 5.42
N GLU A 63 -3.24 -14.48 6.50
CA GLU A 63 -2.44 -14.64 7.72
C GLU A 63 -1.44 -15.81 7.67
N ASP A 64 -1.65 -16.77 6.80
CA ASP A 64 -0.93 -18.05 6.74
C ASP A 64 0.41 -17.98 5.99
N GLN A 65 0.73 -16.82 5.41
CA GLN A 65 1.98 -16.59 4.68
C GLN A 65 2.85 -15.56 5.39
N LEU A 66 4.16 -15.61 5.19
CA LEU A 66 5.15 -14.65 5.71
C LEU A 66 4.96 -14.33 7.21
N GLU A 67 4.47 -15.31 8.00
CA GLU A 67 4.14 -15.16 9.42
C GLU A 67 3.13 -14.02 9.70
N GLY A 68 2.25 -13.73 8.76
CA GLY A 68 1.30 -12.62 8.83
C GLY A 68 1.93 -11.22 8.80
N THR A 69 3.24 -11.11 8.56
CA THR A 69 3.96 -9.84 8.62
C THR A 69 3.41 -8.84 7.60
N ILE A 70 3.05 -7.65 8.05
CA ILE A 70 2.59 -6.55 7.18
C ILE A 70 3.75 -5.60 6.89
N VAL A 71 4.47 -5.21 7.92
CA VAL A 71 5.65 -4.35 7.82
C VAL A 71 6.57 -4.59 9.00
N ALA A 72 7.86 -4.53 8.76
CA ALA A 72 8.87 -4.54 9.81
C ALA A 72 9.73 -3.27 9.74
N THR A 73 10.31 -2.89 10.87
CA THR A 73 11.35 -1.86 10.94
C THR A 73 12.64 -2.45 11.49
N SER A 74 13.76 -1.84 11.17
CA SER A 74 15.03 -2.20 11.83
C SER A 74 15.93 -0.98 11.95
N ASN A 75 16.54 -0.82 13.11
CA ASN A 75 17.56 0.21 13.35
C ASN A 75 18.96 -0.34 13.06
N LYS A 76 19.99 0.52 13.19
CA LYS A 76 21.41 0.15 12.98
C LYS A 76 21.92 -1.00 13.84
N ASN A 77 21.22 -1.38 14.91
CA ASN A 77 21.58 -2.47 15.82
C ASN A 77 20.77 -3.75 15.53
N GLY A 78 19.99 -3.79 14.46
CA GLY A 78 19.12 -4.91 14.09
C GLY A 78 17.88 -5.06 14.98
N LYS A 79 17.55 -4.04 15.78
CA LYS A 79 16.33 -4.01 16.60
C LYS A 79 15.25 -3.19 15.92
N GLY A 80 14.00 -3.62 16.01
CA GLY A 80 12.90 -2.94 15.38
C GLY A 80 11.54 -3.35 15.89
N ASP A 81 10.56 -3.00 15.11
CA ASP A 81 9.16 -3.24 15.37
C ASP A 81 8.56 -4.02 14.20
N ARG A 82 7.55 -4.83 14.47
CA ARG A 82 6.82 -5.61 13.47
C ARG A 82 5.33 -5.47 13.70
N TYR A 83 4.59 -5.17 12.63
CA TYR A 83 3.15 -5.27 12.56
C TYR A 83 2.79 -6.53 11.77
N TYR A 84 1.89 -7.33 12.30
CA TYR A 84 1.49 -8.60 11.70
C TYR A 84 0.05 -8.96 12.02
N SER A 85 -0.56 -9.78 11.19
CA SER A 85 -1.88 -10.37 11.41
C SER A 85 -1.74 -11.78 11.92
N GLN A 86 -2.49 -12.13 12.96
CA GLN A 86 -2.52 -13.47 13.54
C GLN A 86 -3.81 -13.73 14.30
N ASP A 87 -4.44 -14.89 14.07
CA ASP A 87 -5.69 -15.32 14.71
C ASP A 87 -6.83 -14.28 14.55
N GLY A 88 -6.98 -13.70 13.35
CA GLY A 88 -7.97 -12.66 13.05
C GLY A 88 -7.72 -11.36 13.79
N LYS A 89 -6.46 -11.03 14.09
CA LYS A 89 -6.10 -9.81 14.82
C LYS A 89 -4.79 -9.22 14.32
N ILE A 90 -4.78 -7.92 14.16
CA ILE A 90 -3.56 -7.15 13.95
C ILE A 90 -2.81 -7.09 15.28
N ARG A 91 -1.52 -7.40 15.24
CA ARG A 91 -0.62 -7.40 16.41
C ARG A 91 0.61 -6.54 16.14
N PHE A 92 1.21 -6.10 17.22
CA PHE A 92 2.46 -5.34 17.22
C PHE A 92 3.48 -6.00 18.14
N GLU A 93 4.71 -6.12 17.68
CA GLU A 93 5.85 -6.62 18.43
C GLU A 93 7.00 -5.63 18.33
N SER A 94 7.70 -5.38 19.45
CA SER A 94 8.79 -4.42 19.52
C SER A 94 9.98 -4.93 20.30
N ASP A 95 11.14 -5.02 19.64
CA ASP A 95 12.44 -5.25 20.29
C ASP A 95 12.91 -4.06 21.13
N LEU A 96 12.28 -2.92 20.96
CA LEU A 96 12.59 -1.67 21.65
C LEU A 96 11.78 -1.51 22.94
N GLY A 97 10.90 -2.48 23.25
CA GLY A 97 10.04 -2.47 24.43
C GLY A 97 8.94 -1.41 24.38
N LEU A 98 8.57 -0.98 23.18
CA LEU A 98 7.46 -0.05 23.00
C LEU A 98 6.14 -0.77 23.29
N PRO A 99 5.23 -0.16 24.06
CA PRO A 99 3.92 -0.73 24.27
C PRO A 99 3.11 -0.69 22.97
N ASP A 100 2.28 -1.72 22.78
CA ASP A 100 1.24 -1.67 21.75
C ASP A 100 0.06 -0.79 22.26
N PRO A 101 -0.11 0.42 21.76
CA PRO A 101 -1.13 1.32 22.28
C PRO A 101 -2.55 1.01 21.74
N ARG A 102 -2.69 0.14 20.75
CA ARG A 102 -3.91 0.05 19.93
C ARG A 102 -4.35 -1.35 19.57
N TYR A 103 -3.48 -2.31 19.62
CA TYR A 103 -3.72 -3.68 19.20
C TYR A 103 -3.91 -4.61 20.42
N PRO A 104 -4.65 -5.71 20.25
CA PRO A 104 -5.09 -6.28 19.00
C PRO A 104 -6.41 -5.67 18.49
N LYS A 105 -6.43 -5.20 17.23
CA LYS A 105 -7.66 -4.94 16.47
C LYS A 105 -8.12 -6.21 15.78
N LYS A 106 -9.43 -6.34 15.53
CA LYS A 106 -9.95 -7.42 14.71
C LYS A 106 -9.57 -7.22 13.25
N ASP A 107 -9.11 -8.31 12.66
CA ASP A 107 -8.93 -8.46 11.24
C ASP A 107 -9.82 -9.63 10.81
N GLU A 108 -10.92 -9.37 10.15
CA GLU A 108 -11.94 -10.38 9.84
C GLU A 108 -11.99 -10.72 8.36
N HIS A 109 -11.11 -10.15 7.52
CA HIS A 109 -11.27 -10.21 6.08
C HIS A 109 -9.97 -10.59 5.36
N GLU A 110 -10.16 -11.40 4.34
CA GLU A 110 -9.21 -11.62 3.27
C GLU A 110 -9.91 -11.26 1.96
N LEU A 111 -9.45 -10.21 1.29
CA LEU A 111 -10.01 -9.81 0.01
C LEU A 111 -9.41 -10.68 -1.11
N ASN A 112 -10.04 -11.79 -1.42
CA ASN A 112 -9.52 -12.78 -2.37
C ASN A 112 -9.98 -12.53 -3.82
N ILE A 113 -9.68 -11.35 -4.37
CA ILE A 113 -9.89 -10.99 -5.76
C ILE A 113 -8.56 -10.53 -6.39
N PRO A 114 -8.41 -10.57 -7.74
CA PRO A 114 -7.24 -10.00 -8.41
C PRO A 114 -7.09 -8.50 -8.12
N ILE A 115 -5.87 -8.07 -7.80
CA ILE A 115 -5.56 -6.67 -7.46
C ILE A 115 -4.38 -6.18 -8.29
N VAL A 116 -4.50 -4.97 -8.82
CA VAL A 116 -3.38 -4.19 -9.36
C VAL A 116 -3.21 -2.93 -8.52
N VAL A 117 -1.96 -2.58 -8.22
CA VAL A 117 -1.62 -1.31 -7.56
C VAL A 117 -0.90 -0.41 -8.54
N LEU A 118 -1.42 0.80 -8.76
CA LEU A 118 -0.74 1.84 -9.55
C LEU A 118 0.21 2.62 -8.65
N ILE A 119 1.46 2.76 -9.08
CA ILE A 119 2.51 3.51 -8.38
C ILE A 119 3.26 4.45 -9.33
N ASN A 120 3.84 5.52 -8.78
CA ASN A 120 4.76 6.40 -9.50
C ASN A 120 5.84 6.98 -8.58
N GLY A 121 6.73 7.80 -9.13
CA GLY A 121 7.83 8.41 -8.38
C GLY A 121 7.42 9.32 -7.19
N ASN A 122 6.14 9.62 -7.03
CA ASN A 122 5.59 10.36 -5.89
C ASN A 122 4.88 9.43 -4.87
N SER A 123 4.74 8.13 -5.17
CA SER A 123 4.27 7.13 -4.22
C SER A 123 5.37 6.89 -3.19
N ALA A 124 5.15 7.28 -1.93
CA ALA A 124 6.21 7.31 -0.93
C ALA A 124 5.77 6.76 0.43
N SER A 125 6.76 6.28 1.23
CA SER A 125 6.55 5.92 2.64
C SER A 125 5.44 4.88 2.83
N ALA A 126 4.32 5.24 3.49
CA ALA A 126 3.17 4.37 3.74
C ALA A 126 2.61 3.74 2.45
N SER A 127 2.64 4.46 1.32
CA SER A 127 2.25 3.91 0.01
C SER A 127 3.16 2.77 -0.43
N GLU A 128 4.45 2.90 -0.18
CA GLU A 128 5.45 1.88 -0.51
C GLU A 128 5.33 0.66 0.42
N VAL A 129 4.95 0.89 1.68
CA VAL A 129 4.67 -0.19 2.64
C VAL A 129 3.49 -1.03 2.16
N LEU A 130 2.36 -0.40 1.77
CA LEU A 130 1.19 -1.11 1.27
C LEU A 130 1.50 -1.86 -0.02
N ALA A 131 2.02 -1.15 -1.02
CA ALA A 131 2.34 -1.75 -2.32
C ALA A 131 3.35 -2.90 -2.20
N GLY A 132 4.39 -2.73 -1.38
CA GLY A 132 5.41 -3.75 -1.13
C GLY A 132 4.85 -4.97 -0.41
N ALA A 133 3.99 -4.78 0.58
CA ALA A 133 3.32 -5.87 1.28
C ALA A 133 2.43 -6.67 0.32
N LEU A 134 1.56 -6.01 -0.44
CA LEU A 134 0.68 -6.68 -1.40
C LEU A 134 1.45 -7.45 -2.47
N ARG A 135 2.56 -6.90 -2.97
CA ARG A 135 3.44 -7.58 -3.93
C ARG A 135 4.12 -8.82 -3.33
N ASP A 136 4.72 -8.69 -2.13
CA ASP A 136 5.49 -9.75 -1.50
C ASP A 136 4.61 -10.96 -1.13
N TYR A 137 3.34 -10.73 -0.84
CA TYR A 137 2.33 -11.77 -0.66
C TYR A 137 1.78 -12.33 -1.99
N GLY A 138 2.19 -11.78 -3.14
CA GLY A 138 1.61 -12.15 -4.44
C GLY A 138 0.14 -11.77 -4.59
N ARG A 139 -0.36 -10.82 -3.77
CA ARG A 139 -1.77 -10.38 -3.78
C ARG A 139 -2.04 -9.30 -4.81
N ALA A 140 -0.99 -8.60 -5.27
CA ALA A 140 -1.14 -7.59 -6.31
C ALA A 140 0.07 -7.53 -7.23
N LYS A 141 -0.17 -7.11 -8.49
CA LYS A 141 0.86 -6.65 -9.41
C LYS A 141 1.00 -5.13 -9.32
N LEU A 142 2.23 -4.65 -9.36
CA LEU A 142 2.52 -3.22 -9.40
C LEU A 142 2.64 -2.76 -10.85
N VAL A 143 1.92 -1.69 -11.21
CA VAL A 143 1.93 -1.11 -12.56
C VAL A 143 2.24 0.38 -12.46
N GLY A 144 3.06 0.91 -13.36
CA GLY A 144 3.41 2.32 -13.42
C GLY A 144 4.91 2.55 -13.48
N THR A 145 5.45 3.38 -12.60
CA THR A 145 6.89 3.67 -12.53
C THR A 145 7.44 3.47 -11.13
N THR A 146 8.76 3.33 -11.01
CA THR A 146 9.43 3.13 -9.71
C THR A 146 9.00 4.18 -8.69
N SER A 147 8.70 3.73 -7.47
CA SER A 147 8.26 4.59 -6.36
C SER A 147 9.40 5.45 -5.80
N PHE A 148 9.09 6.33 -4.84
CA PHE A 148 10.01 7.35 -4.33
C PHE A 148 11.23 6.80 -3.60
N GLY A 149 11.09 5.73 -2.81
CA GLY A 149 12.19 5.20 -1.98
C GLY A 149 12.33 5.87 -0.61
N LYS A 150 11.21 6.22 0.05
CA LYS A 150 11.22 6.77 1.41
C LYS A 150 10.99 5.68 2.47
N GLY A 151 11.96 4.80 2.62
CA GLY A 151 11.92 3.67 3.55
C GLY A 151 12.47 3.98 4.94
N ILE A 152 12.16 5.16 5.55
CA ILE A 152 12.70 5.56 6.86
C ILE A 152 11.64 5.92 7.87
N VAL A 153 11.87 5.51 9.13
CA VAL A 153 11.15 5.98 10.31
C VAL A 153 11.89 7.14 10.93
N GLN A 154 11.21 8.25 11.14
CA GLN A 154 11.77 9.45 11.75
C GLN A 154 11.06 9.74 13.08
N SER A 155 11.85 10.08 14.10
CA SER A 155 11.37 10.52 15.41
C SER A 155 11.70 12.00 15.63
N LEU A 156 10.81 12.70 16.32
CA LEU A 156 11.03 14.05 16.81
C LEU A 156 11.51 13.98 18.27
N VAL A 157 12.74 14.41 18.51
CA VAL A 157 13.32 14.50 19.84
C VAL A 157 13.22 15.97 20.27
N GLN A 158 12.39 16.24 21.28
CA GLN A 158 12.26 17.58 21.85
C GLN A 158 13.49 17.92 22.67
N LEU A 159 13.96 19.17 22.58
CA LEU A 159 15.06 19.73 23.35
C LEU A 159 14.51 20.63 24.47
N GLU A 160 15.37 20.90 25.47
CA GLU A 160 14.99 21.67 26.66
C GLU A 160 14.57 23.12 26.36
N ASP A 161 15.03 23.68 25.25
CA ASP A 161 14.69 25.04 24.79
C ASP A 161 13.36 25.12 24.00
N GLY A 162 12.63 23.99 23.88
CA GLY A 162 11.39 23.89 23.12
C GLY A 162 11.57 23.64 21.62
N SER A 163 12.79 23.60 21.12
CA SER A 163 13.06 23.14 19.75
C SER A 163 13.01 21.62 19.65
N ALA A 164 13.05 21.08 18.44
CA ALA A 164 13.09 19.62 18.22
C ALA A 164 14.05 19.24 17.10
N VAL A 165 14.68 18.07 17.24
CA VAL A 165 15.50 17.45 16.21
C VAL A 165 14.74 16.30 15.59
N LYS A 166 14.59 16.32 14.26
CA LYS A 166 14.04 15.20 13.49
C LYS A 166 15.16 14.26 13.08
N MET A 167 15.10 13.03 13.60
CA MET A 167 16.16 12.03 13.39
C MET A 167 15.59 10.77 12.74
N THR A 168 16.33 10.20 11.77
CA THR A 168 16.05 8.85 11.28
C THR A 168 16.48 7.84 12.33
N VAL A 169 15.55 6.98 12.73
CA VAL A 169 15.76 5.98 13.82
C VAL A 169 15.73 4.55 13.31
N SER A 170 15.00 4.26 12.24
CA SER A 170 14.89 2.91 11.65
C SER A 170 14.59 3.00 10.15
N HIS A 171 14.76 1.87 9.46
CA HIS A 171 14.30 1.66 8.08
C HIS A 171 13.07 0.76 8.07
N TYR A 172 12.21 0.96 7.07
CA TYR A 172 11.11 0.07 6.75
C TYR A 172 11.57 -1.07 5.86
N TYR A 173 11.04 -2.26 6.17
CA TYR A 173 11.22 -3.47 5.36
C TYR A 173 9.86 -4.03 4.98
N THR A 174 9.73 -4.47 3.73
CA THR A 174 8.56 -5.21 3.30
C THR A 174 8.53 -6.60 3.96
N PRO A 175 7.39 -7.33 3.94
CA PRO A 175 7.32 -8.70 4.47
C PRO A 175 8.40 -9.63 3.91
N GLY A 176 8.78 -9.46 2.65
CA GLY A 176 9.87 -10.20 1.99
C GLY A 176 11.28 -9.72 2.36
N GLY A 177 11.41 -8.74 3.27
CA GLY A 177 12.70 -8.24 3.76
C GLY A 177 13.39 -7.21 2.85
N VAL A 178 12.68 -6.61 1.90
CA VAL A 178 13.24 -5.58 1.02
C VAL A 178 13.33 -4.25 1.77
N ASP A 179 14.54 -3.67 1.84
CA ASP A 179 14.75 -2.30 2.32
C ASP A 179 14.28 -1.30 1.25
N LEU A 180 13.27 -0.53 1.57
CA LEU A 180 12.66 0.46 0.67
C LEU A 180 13.51 1.73 0.51
N HIS A 181 14.44 1.99 1.46
CA HIS A 181 15.11 3.27 1.51
C HIS A 181 16.06 3.49 0.34
N MET A 182 15.87 4.62 -0.36
CA MET A 182 16.62 5.06 -1.54
C MET A 182 16.59 4.12 -2.76
N LYS A 183 15.73 3.12 -2.74
CA LYS A 183 15.55 2.17 -3.85
C LYS A 183 14.16 2.33 -4.49
N GLY A 184 13.14 2.49 -3.65
CA GLY A 184 11.75 2.41 -4.08
C GLY A 184 11.32 0.98 -4.42
N LEU A 185 10.13 0.88 -4.95
CA LEU A 185 9.57 -0.34 -5.51
C LEU A 185 9.57 -0.22 -7.03
N GLU A 186 10.23 -1.14 -7.70
CA GLU A 186 10.10 -1.29 -9.14
C GLU A 186 8.75 -1.94 -9.46
N PRO A 187 7.99 -1.44 -10.43
CA PRO A 187 6.74 -2.06 -10.82
C PRO A 187 6.99 -3.39 -11.54
N ASP A 188 6.04 -4.32 -11.45
CA ASP A 188 6.04 -5.57 -12.24
C ASP A 188 5.84 -5.27 -13.72
N VAL A 189 5.09 -4.21 -14.03
CA VAL A 189 4.84 -3.72 -15.40
C VAL A 189 5.13 -2.24 -15.47
N GLU A 190 6.25 -1.88 -16.09
CA GLU A 190 6.65 -0.48 -16.25
C GLU A 190 5.85 0.19 -17.37
N VAL A 191 5.17 1.28 -17.01
CA VAL A 191 4.39 2.10 -17.96
C VAL A 191 4.54 3.56 -17.59
N MET A 192 5.09 4.36 -18.49
CA MET A 192 5.13 5.82 -18.34
C MET A 192 3.75 6.41 -18.58
N LEU A 193 3.37 7.41 -17.77
CA LEU A 193 2.12 8.13 -17.98
C LEU A 193 2.22 8.97 -19.25
N GLU A 194 1.29 8.76 -20.17
CA GLU A 194 1.16 9.54 -21.40
C GLU A 194 0.02 10.54 -21.24
N VAL A 195 0.36 11.83 -21.21
CA VAL A 195 -0.66 12.90 -21.15
C VAL A 195 -1.12 13.22 -22.57
N PRO A 196 -2.40 12.98 -22.91
CA PRO A 196 -2.95 13.36 -24.22
C PRO A 196 -2.72 14.83 -24.53
N GLU A 197 -2.42 15.16 -25.80
CA GLU A 197 -2.07 16.52 -26.23
C GLU A 197 -3.13 17.57 -25.82
N ASP A 198 -4.41 17.24 -25.96
CA ASP A 198 -5.54 18.09 -25.62
C ASP A 198 -5.79 18.23 -24.10
N LEU A 199 -5.08 17.41 -23.29
CA LEU A 199 -5.13 17.46 -21.82
C LEU A 199 -3.84 18.01 -21.20
N LYS A 200 -2.89 18.47 -22.00
CA LYS A 200 -1.69 19.13 -21.47
C LYS A 200 -2.05 20.35 -20.64
N GLY A 201 -1.72 20.31 -19.34
CA GLY A 201 -2.08 21.33 -18.37
C GLY A 201 -3.46 21.15 -17.71
N ALA A 202 -4.18 20.08 -18.03
CA ALA A 202 -5.35 19.69 -17.25
C ALA A 202 -4.92 19.22 -15.84
N PHE A 203 -5.82 19.40 -14.88
CA PHE A 203 -5.56 18.98 -13.49
C PHE A 203 -5.58 17.45 -13.33
N GLU A 204 -6.43 16.77 -14.12
CA GLU A 204 -6.60 15.31 -14.10
C GLU A 204 -6.77 14.76 -15.52
N ILE A 205 -6.33 13.53 -15.72
CA ILE A 205 -6.61 12.74 -16.92
C ILE A 205 -7.83 11.87 -16.63
N PRO A 206 -8.89 11.91 -17.46
CA PRO A 206 -10.02 10.99 -17.31
C PRO A 206 -9.54 9.53 -17.32
N ILE A 207 -10.10 8.70 -16.45
CA ILE A 207 -9.67 7.30 -16.25
C ILE A 207 -9.70 6.51 -17.57
N GLU A 208 -10.67 6.78 -18.43
CA GLU A 208 -10.84 6.14 -19.74
C GLU A 208 -9.71 6.49 -20.72
N ARG A 209 -8.95 7.54 -20.42
CA ARG A 209 -7.84 8.05 -21.24
C ARG A 209 -6.47 7.91 -20.57
N ASP A 210 -6.44 7.33 -19.37
CA ASP A 210 -5.22 7.08 -18.62
C ASP A 210 -4.62 5.74 -19.06
N ASN A 211 -3.49 5.80 -19.78
CA ASN A 211 -2.83 4.62 -20.32
C ASN A 211 -2.30 3.67 -19.23
N GLN A 212 -2.00 4.16 -18.03
CA GLN A 212 -1.58 3.31 -16.90
C GLN A 212 -2.78 2.54 -16.32
N VAL A 213 -3.96 3.18 -16.24
CA VAL A 213 -5.20 2.49 -15.83
C VAL A 213 -5.61 1.47 -16.89
N GLN A 214 -5.51 1.80 -18.18
CA GLN A 214 -5.79 0.83 -19.25
C GLN A 214 -4.84 -0.38 -19.16
N LYS A 215 -3.56 -0.15 -18.88
CA LYS A 215 -2.60 -1.24 -18.67
C LYS A 215 -2.92 -2.08 -17.43
N ALA A 216 -3.37 -1.48 -16.34
CA ALA A 216 -3.82 -2.21 -15.16
C ALA A 216 -5.02 -3.13 -15.47
N LEU A 217 -5.98 -2.67 -16.26
CA LEU A 217 -7.10 -3.49 -16.74
C LEU A 217 -6.64 -4.68 -17.60
N GLU A 218 -5.66 -4.48 -18.49
CA GLU A 218 -5.05 -5.57 -19.27
C GLU A 218 -4.41 -6.62 -18.37
N VAL A 219 -3.61 -6.21 -17.38
CA VAL A 219 -2.96 -7.11 -16.41
C VAL A 219 -3.99 -7.93 -15.64
N LEU A 220 -5.06 -7.31 -15.14
CA LEU A 220 -6.15 -8.01 -14.46
C LEU A 220 -6.85 -9.04 -15.36
N ASN A 221 -7.02 -8.71 -16.65
CA ASN A 221 -7.61 -9.63 -17.62
C ASN A 221 -6.71 -10.86 -17.92
N GLU A 222 -5.40 -10.71 -17.88
CA GLU A 222 -4.44 -11.79 -18.06
C GLU A 222 -4.43 -12.73 -16.84
N GLU A 223 -4.44 -12.20 -15.62
CA GLU A 223 -4.47 -12.99 -14.38
C GLU A 223 -5.75 -13.82 -14.27
N SER A 224 -6.91 -13.27 -14.62
CA SER A 224 -8.19 -13.97 -14.59
C SER A 224 -8.24 -15.19 -15.54
N LYS A 225 -7.48 -15.16 -16.65
CA LYS A 225 -7.38 -16.30 -17.60
C LYS A 225 -6.50 -17.42 -17.07
N THR A 226 -5.48 -17.07 -16.28
CA THR A 226 -4.52 -18.05 -15.74
C THR A 226 -5.10 -18.82 -14.55
N THR A 227 -5.99 -18.19 -13.77
CA THR A 227 -6.65 -18.80 -12.61
C THR A 227 -7.76 -19.79 -13.00
N ASN A 228 -8.26 -19.72 -14.24
CA ASN A 228 -9.32 -20.60 -14.77
C ASN A 228 -8.80 -21.81 -15.59
N GLN A 229 -7.50 -22.08 -15.60
CA GLN A 229 -6.86 -23.25 -16.22
C GLN A 229 -6.30 -24.20 -15.14
#